data_b0201e9970ffc3c2382200dd1a4ff362
#
_entry.id   b0201e9970ffc3c2382200dd1a4ff362
#
_cell.length_a   1.000
_cell.length_b   1.000
_cell.length_c   1.000
_cell.angle_alpha   90.00
_cell.angle_beta   90.00
_cell.angle_gamma   90.00
#
_symmetry.space_group_name_H-M   'P 1'
#
loop_
_entity.id
_entity.type
_entity.pdbx_description
1 polymer ?
#
loop_
_entity_poly.entity_id
_entity_poly.type
_entity_poly.pdbx_seq_one_letter_code
_entity_poly.pdbx_strand_id
1 'polypeptide(L)'
;MAFGTFADIEPLNPAFRPRQVKMRVTVDTERRPRLPESDVLAELAGAFPGLARHQCRAGAGEGAAESAGTRILLVPRDASANQAHIYEHLTLEFLGAIDESASRLSGVTCAYTDPPERNDVFVECRDPDDAALAAWLAAEVMNGLLSGHPAAPLYPDTLHVARLMHDEPTQAWTPRKLAVRLHIPARRAASALVALSHARLVQPEEFAMNFSGEPHYRAIAAGARRGRKEPRPG
;
A
#
# COMPACT_ATOMS: atom_id res chain seq x y z
N MET A 1 9.32 -2.17 -9.29
CA MET A 1 8.93 -0.86 -8.72
C MET A 1 9.97 0.18 -9.09
N ALA A 2 9.55 1.38 -9.48
CA ALA A 2 10.43 2.50 -9.84
C ALA A 2 9.85 3.83 -9.33
N PHE A 3 10.70 4.83 -9.13
CA PHE A 3 10.29 6.17 -8.68
C PHE A 3 10.82 7.23 -9.63
N GLY A 4 9.99 8.21 -9.97
CA GLY A 4 10.35 9.30 -10.88
C GLY A 4 9.20 10.27 -11.09
N THR A 5 9.39 11.26 -11.96
CA THR A 5 8.32 12.22 -12.31
C THR A 5 7.36 11.65 -13.34
N PHE A 6 7.83 10.77 -14.25
CA PHE A 6 7.03 10.16 -15.32
C PHE A 6 6.13 11.18 -16.02
N ALA A 7 6.73 12.18 -16.64
CA ALA A 7 6.00 13.31 -17.24
C ALA A 7 5.05 12.89 -18.37
N ASP A 8 5.34 11.79 -19.04
CA ASP A 8 4.57 11.21 -20.13
C ASP A 8 3.19 10.66 -19.68
N ILE A 9 3.04 10.31 -18.39
CA ILE A 9 1.75 9.84 -17.86
C ILE A 9 0.92 10.95 -17.21
N GLU A 10 1.47 12.15 -17.00
CA GLU A 10 0.73 13.26 -16.36
C GLU A 10 -0.56 13.63 -17.11
N PRO A 11 -0.61 13.61 -18.46
CA PRO A 11 -1.85 13.89 -19.18
C PRO A 11 -2.96 12.86 -18.97
N LEU A 12 -2.64 11.64 -18.54
CA LEU A 12 -3.61 10.56 -18.33
C LEU A 12 -4.50 10.80 -17.10
N ASN A 13 -4.02 11.56 -16.13
CA ASN A 13 -4.82 11.95 -14.97
C ASN A 13 -4.62 13.44 -14.65
N PRO A 14 -5.62 14.29 -14.96
CA PRO A 14 -5.56 15.73 -14.68
C PRO A 14 -5.41 16.11 -13.20
N ALA A 15 -5.58 15.15 -12.29
CA ALA A 15 -5.35 15.35 -10.86
C ALA A 15 -3.87 15.23 -10.47
N PHE A 16 -3.01 14.70 -11.34
CA PHE A 16 -1.58 14.66 -11.08
C PHE A 16 -0.99 16.07 -10.96
N ARG A 17 -0.19 16.23 -9.93
CA ARG A 17 0.57 17.47 -9.73
C ARG A 17 1.82 17.43 -10.59
N PRO A 18 2.07 18.49 -11.40
CA PRO A 18 3.27 18.57 -12.23
C PRO A 18 4.53 18.39 -11.37
N ARG A 19 5.48 17.61 -11.88
CA ARG A 19 6.78 17.33 -11.24
C ARG A 19 6.71 16.62 -9.88
N GLN A 20 5.54 16.23 -9.42
CA GLN A 20 5.43 15.38 -8.22
C GLN A 20 6.05 14.01 -8.51
N VAL A 21 6.79 13.48 -7.53
CA VAL A 21 7.32 12.11 -7.60
C VAL A 21 6.15 11.14 -7.62
N LYS A 22 6.24 10.15 -8.48
CA LYS A 22 5.30 9.05 -8.58
C LYS A 22 6.05 7.73 -8.40
N MET A 23 5.40 6.80 -7.76
CA MET A 23 5.79 5.40 -7.76
C MET A 23 5.14 4.72 -8.97
N ARG A 24 5.91 3.93 -9.70
CA ARG A 24 5.42 2.98 -10.71
C ARG A 24 5.57 1.57 -10.18
N VAL A 25 4.49 0.82 -10.20
CA VAL A 25 4.48 -0.61 -9.91
C VAL A 25 3.93 -1.34 -11.13
N THR A 26 4.70 -2.29 -11.66
CA THR A 26 4.19 -3.22 -12.66
C THR A 26 3.52 -4.38 -11.92
N VAL A 27 2.25 -4.61 -12.21
CA VAL A 27 1.40 -5.62 -11.58
C VAL A 27 1.05 -6.66 -12.65
N ASP A 28 1.37 -7.92 -12.38
CA ASP A 28 0.87 -9.05 -13.14
C ASP A 28 -0.36 -9.61 -12.40
N THR A 29 -1.51 -9.63 -13.05
CA THR A 29 -2.80 -10.00 -12.46
C THR A 29 -3.19 -11.43 -12.79
N GLU A 30 -4.03 -12.04 -11.95
CA GLU A 30 -4.52 -13.40 -12.20
C GLU A 30 -5.64 -13.41 -13.24
N ARG A 31 -5.54 -14.29 -14.23
CA ARG A 31 -6.59 -14.50 -15.25
C ARG A 31 -7.89 -15.07 -14.68
N ARG A 32 -7.82 -15.83 -13.59
CA ARG A 32 -8.95 -16.52 -12.98
C ARG A 32 -8.90 -16.42 -11.47
N PRO A 33 -9.21 -15.25 -10.90
CA PRO A 33 -9.26 -15.09 -9.45
C PRO A 33 -10.36 -15.99 -8.85
N ARG A 34 -10.17 -16.41 -7.62
CA ARG A 34 -11.17 -17.22 -6.89
C ARG A 34 -12.41 -16.42 -6.53
N LEU A 35 -12.26 -15.11 -6.31
CA LEU A 35 -13.35 -14.20 -6.02
C LEU A 35 -13.53 -13.22 -7.19
N PRO A 36 -14.79 -12.90 -7.57
CA PRO A 36 -15.09 -11.79 -8.46
C PRO A 36 -14.55 -10.47 -7.92
N GLU A 37 -14.14 -9.55 -8.78
CA GLU A 37 -13.59 -8.25 -8.38
C GLU A 37 -14.57 -7.42 -7.55
N SER A 38 -15.89 -7.56 -7.79
CA SER A 38 -16.94 -6.93 -6.98
C SER A 38 -16.93 -7.40 -5.53
N ASP A 39 -16.68 -8.70 -5.31
CA ASP A 39 -16.64 -9.30 -3.99
C ASP A 39 -15.34 -8.90 -3.26
N VAL A 40 -14.21 -8.89 -3.98
CA VAL A 40 -12.93 -8.36 -3.48
C VAL A 40 -13.12 -6.91 -3.03
N LEU A 41 -13.75 -6.08 -3.84
CA LEU A 41 -13.99 -4.67 -3.50
C LEU A 41 -14.95 -4.51 -2.31
N ALA A 42 -15.97 -5.38 -2.19
CA ALA A 42 -16.89 -5.38 -1.05
C ALA A 42 -16.17 -5.71 0.26
N GLU A 43 -15.31 -6.73 0.27
CA GLU A 43 -14.48 -7.11 1.42
C GLU A 43 -13.53 -5.97 1.81
N LEU A 44 -12.87 -5.35 0.82
CA LEU A 44 -11.98 -4.22 1.05
C LEU A 44 -12.72 -3.01 1.62
N ALA A 45 -13.89 -2.66 1.09
CA ALA A 45 -14.70 -1.55 1.59
C ALA A 45 -15.15 -1.76 3.04
N GLY A 46 -15.45 -3.01 3.42
CA GLY A 46 -15.74 -3.39 4.80
C GLY A 46 -14.54 -3.28 5.74
N ALA A 47 -13.36 -3.68 5.26
CA ALA A 47 -12.11 -3.64 6.04
C ALA A 47 -11.49 -2.22 6.09
N PHE A 48 -11.63 -1.45 5.02
CA PHE A 48 -11.05 -0.13 4.81
C PHE A 48 -12.12 0.89 4.40
N PRO A 49 -12.90 1.43 5.35
CA PRO A 49 -14.02 2.34 5.04
C PRO A 49 -13.61 3.63 4.31
N GLY A 50 -12.33 3.99 4.37
CA GLY A 50 -11.77 5.12 3.63
C GLY A 50 -11.93 5.00 2.12
N LEU A 51 -11.93 3.78 1.58
CA LEU A 51 -12.15 3.51 0.16
C LEU A 51 -13.47 4.08 -0.39
N ALA A 52 -14.51 4.20 0.44
CA ALA A 52 -15.78 4.82 0.05
C ALA A 52 -15.64 6.31 -0.34
N ARG A 53 -14.55 6.97 0.06
CA ARG A 53 -14.25 8.38 -0.27
C ARG A 53 -13.42 8.53 -1.54
N HIS A 54 -12.82 7.44 -2.03
CA HIS A 54 -12.04 7.46 -3.25
C HIS A 54 -12.96 7.70 -4.45
N GLN A 55 -12.49 8.50 -5.40
CA GLN A 55 -13.23 8.83 -6.60
C GLN A 55 -12.38 8.48 -7.82
N CYS A 56 -12.95 7.69 -8.72
CA CYS A 56 -12.42 7.58 -10.08
C CYS A 56 -12.83 8.81 -10.88
N ARG A 57 -11.91 9.37 -11.65
CA ARG A 57 -12.26 10.34 -12.69
C ARG A 57 -12.55 9.61 -13.99
N ALA A 58 -13.48 10.13 -14.76
CA ALA A 58 -13.92 9.58 -16.02
C ALA A 58 -12.74 9.32 -16.99
N GLY A 59 -12.59 8.13 -17.37
CA GLY A 59 -11.63 7.48 -18.25
C GLY A 59 -11.94 6.00 -18.30
N ALA A 60 -12.75 5.53 -17.35
CA ALA A 60 -13.35 4.23 -17.40
C ALA A 60 -14.26 4.19 -18.64
N GLY A 61 -13.98 3.27 -19.58
CA GLY A 61 -14.69 3.13 -20.83
C GLY A 61 -16.19 2.96 -20.68
N GLU A 62 -16.92 2.93 -21.79
CA GLU A 62 -18.36 2.72 -21.81
C GLU A 62 -18.75 1.48 -20.98
N GLY A 63 -19.68 1.64 -20.05
CA GLY A 63 -20.20 0.56 -19.20
C GLY A 63 -19.52 0.37 -17.86
N ALA A 64 -18.55 1.20 -17.48
CA ALA A 64 -18.01 1.16 -16.13
C ALA A 64 -19.09 1.54 -15.10
N ALA A 65 -19.14 0.82 -13.98
CA ALA A 65 -20.13 1.01 -12.94
C ALA A 65 -19.49 1.05 -11.54
N GLU A 66 -20.06 1.85 -10.64
CA GLU A 66 -19.72 1.84 -9.22
C GLU A 66 -20.08 0.49 -8.59
N SER A 67 -19.26 0.02 -7.68
CA SER A 67 -19.43 -1.27 -7.02
C SER A 67 -19.19 -1.20 -5.52
N ALA A 68 -19.88 -2.07 -4.79
CA ALA A 68 -19.66 -2.35 -3.37
C ALA A 68 -19.68 -1.12 -2.44
N GLY A 69 -20.55 -0.12 -2.70
CA GLY A 69 -20.66 1.08 -1.87
C GLY A 69 -19.47 2.02 -1.97
N THR A 70 -18.58 1.81 -2.95
CA THR A 70 -17.48 2.70 -3.30
C THR A 70 -17.79 3.45 -4.58
N ARG A 71 -16.97 4.47 -4.90
CA ARG A 71 -16.99 5.16 -6.20
C ARG A 71 -15.89 4.65 -7.13
N ILE A 72 -15.34 3.47 -6.84
CA ILE A 72 -14.35 2.81 -7.68
C ILE A 72 -15.10 2.16 -8.84
N LEU A 73 -14.77 2.57 -10.06
CA LEU A 73 -15.42 2.10 -11.27
C LEU A 73 -14.77 0.79 -11.75
N LEU A 74 -15.58 -0.24 -11.95
CA LEU A 74 -15.13 -1.50 -12.54
C LEU A 74 -15.53 -1.56 -14.00
N VAL A 75 -14.60 -1.97 -14.85
CA VAL A 75 -14.84 -2.17 -16.28
C VAL A 75 -15.39 -3.57 -16.52
N PRO A 76 -16.58 -3.72 -17.13
CA PRO A 76 -17.15 -5.03 -17.39
C PRO A 76 -16.21 -5.93 -18.22
N ARG A 77 -16.00 -7.16 -17.77
CA ARG A 77 -15.20 -8.20 -18.44
C ARG A 77 -13.69 -7.91 -18.56
N ASP A 78 -13.18 -6.95 -17.81
CA ASP A 78 -11.74 -6.67 -17.73
C ASP A 78 -11.22 -6.91 -16.30
N ALA A 79 -11.13 -8.19 -15.94
CA ALA A 79 -10.68 -8.62 -14.62
C ALA A 79 -9.25 -8.14 -14.31
N SER A 80 -8.38 -8.12 -15.32
CA SER A 80 -7.00 -7.69 -15.16
C SER A 80 -6.90 -6.21 -14.78
N ALA A 81 -7.51 -5.34 -15.59
CA ALA A 81 -7.53 -3.91 -15.31
C ALA A 81 -8.23 -3.60 -13.98
N ASN A 82 -9.32 -4.30 -13.64
CA ASN A 82 -10.03 -4.13 -12.39
C ASN A 82 -9.18 -4.49 -11.17
N GLN A 83 -8.46 -5.61 -11.19
CA GLN A 83 -7.56 -5.99 -10.10
C GLN A 83 -6.47 -4.94 -9.88
N ALA A 84 -5.83 -4.49 -10.95
CA ALA A 84 -4.81 -3.46 -10.89
C ALA A 84 -5.37 -2.11 -10.41
N HIS A 85 -6.57 -1.75 -10.82
CA HIS A 85 -7.26 -0.54 -10.41
C HIS A 85 -7.66 -0.57 -8.92
N ILE A 86 -8.19 -1.69 -8.44
CA ILE A 86 -8.46 -1.89 -7.01
C ILE A 86 -7.15 -1.79 -6.20
N TYR A 87 -6.07 -2.40 -6.69
CA TYR A 87 -4.75 -2.31 -6.07
C TYR A 87 -4.25 -0.85 -6.00
N GLU A 88 -4.47 -0.05 -7.04
CA GLU A 88 -4.16 1.40 -7.03
C GLU A 88 -4.86 2.11 -5.88
N HIS A 89 -6.18 1.95 -5.79
CA HIS A 89 -6.99 2.59 -4.76
C HIS A 89 -6.62 2.12 -3.35
N LEU A 90 -6.32 0.85 -3.17
CA LEU A 90 -5.86 0.31 -1.89
C LEU A 90 -4.49 0.87 -1.50
N THR A 91 -3.59 1.04 -2.46
CA THR A 91 -2.29 1.69 -2.23
C THR A 91 -2.45 3.15 -1.78
N LEU A 92 -3.37 3.90 -2.41
CA LEU A 92 -3.70 5.28 -2.00
C LEU A 92 -4.32 5.35 -0.60
N GLU A 93 -5.19 4.40 -0.25
CA GLU A 93 -5.79 4.30 1.09
C GLU A 93 -4.72 4.07 2.15
N PHE A 94 -3.77 3.16 1.89
CA PHE A 94 -2.68 2.88 2.81
C PHE A 94 -1.70 4.04 2.93
N LEU A 95 -1.39 4.73 1.84
CA LEU A 95 -0.61 5.97 1.90
C LEU A 95 -1.27 7.01 2.79
N GLY A 96 -2.58 7.23 2.63
CA GLY A 96 -3.35 8.15 3.46
C GLY A 96 -3.42 7.73 4.93
N ALA A 97 -3.34 6.43 5.23
CA ALA A 97 -3.28 5.91 6.60
C ALA A 97 -1.90 6.07 7.24
N ILE A 98 -0.83 6.01 6.45
CA ILE A 98 0.56 6.22 6.91
C ILE A 98 0.84 7.72 7.09
N ASP A 99 0.48 8.55 6.12
CA ASP A 99 0.67 10.00 6.13
C ASP A 99 -0.66 10.72 5.80
N GLU A 100 -1.29 11.36 6.77
CA GLU A 100 -2.54 12.12 6.55
C GLU A 100 -2.40 13.21 5.47
N SER A 101 -1.22 13.76 5.30
CA SER A 101 -0.94 14.74 4.26
C SER A 101 -1.02 14.14 2.85
N ALA A 102 -0.92 12.80 2.73
CA ALA A 102 -1.06 12.05 1.50
C ALA A 102 -2.53 11.89 1.02
N SER A 103 -3.54 12.32 1.79
CA SER A 103 -4.97 12.17 1.48
C SER A 103 -5.44 12.82 0.17
N ARG A 104 -4.58 13.59 -0.49
CA ARG A 104 -4.86 14.26 -1.78
C ARG A 104 -3.98 13.73 -2.92
N LEU A 105 -3.35 12.58 -2.74
CA LEU A 105 -2.57 11.95 -3.79
C LEU A 105 -3.47 11.32 -4.84
N SER A 106 -2.98 11.21 -6.04
CA SER A 106 -3.68 10.67 -7.21
C SER A 106 -2.91 9.49 -7.77
N GLY A 107 -3.62 8.61 -8.47
CA GLY A 107 -3.06 7.49 -9.18
C GLY A 107 -3.66 7.32 -10.56
N VAL A 108 -3.08 6.44 -11.35
CA VAL A 108 -3.62 5.96 -12.62
C VAL A 108 -3.13 4.54 -12.89
N THR A 109 -4.03 3.71 -13.39
CA THR A 109 -3.73 2.37 -13.87
C THR A 109 -3.70 2.36 -15.39
N CYS A 110 -2.64 1.82 -15.96
CA CYS A 110 -2.41 1.69 -17.40
C CYS A 110 -2.30 0.20 -17.74
N ALA A 111 -3.29 -0.32 -18.48
CA ALA A 111 -3.29 -1.69 -18.96
C ALA A 111 -2.39 -1.86 -20.18
N TYR A 112 -1.71 -3.01 -20.29
CA TYR A 112 -1.00 -3.40 -21.49
C TYR A 112 -1.93 -4.15 -22.44
N THR A 113 -1.70 -3.97 -23.73
CA THR A 113 -2.41 -4.78 -24.75
C THR A 113 -1.81 -6.18 -24.83
N ASP A 114 -0.48 -6.29 -24.64
CA ASP A 114 0.26 -7.55 -24.69
C ASP A 114 1.45 -7.51 -23.72
N PRO A 115 1.50 -8.38 -22.71
CA PRO A 115 0.44 -9.29 -22.28
C PRO A 115 -0.70 -8.56 -21.54
N PRO A 116 -1.97 -8.97 -21.78
CA PRO A 116 -3.13 -8.27 -21.21
C PRO A 116 -3.28 -8.41 -19.69
N GLU A 117 -2.54 -9.33 -19.06
CA GLU A 117 -2.50 -9.48 -17.60
C GLU A 117 -1.56 -8.49 -16.94
N ARG A 118 -0.76 -7.76 -17.70
CA ARG A 118 0.18 -6.79 -17.17
C ARG A 118 -0.42 -5.40 -17.13
N ASN A 119 -0.20 -4.72 -16.01
CA ASN A 119 -0.63 -3.36 -15.81
C ASN A 119 0.50 -2.55 -15.14
N ASP A 120 0.61 -1.28 -15.47
CA ASP A 120 1.40 -0.34 -14.70
C ASP A 120 0.48 0.54 -13.86
N VAL A 121 0.73 0.56 -12.57
CA VAL A 121 0.06 1.42 -11.62
C VAL A 121 1.00 2.55 -11.23
N PHE A 122 0.57 3.79 -11.42
CA PHE A 122 1.29 4.99 -11.02
C PHE A 122 0.55 5.65 -9.88
N VAL A 123 1.25 5.94 -8.80
CA VAL A 123 0.69 6.62 -7.63
C VAL A 123 1.61 7.75 -7.23
N GLU A 124 1.06 8.97 -7.09
CA GLU A 124 1.82 10.07 -6.51
C GLU A 124 2.30 9.71 -5.10
N CYS A 125 3.50 10.12 -4.76
CA CYS A 125 4.03 9.94 -3.41
C CYS A 125 4.88 11.15 -3.00
N ARG A 126 4.94 11.39 -1.70
CA ARG A 126 5.84 12.37 -1.09
C ARG A 126 7.10 11.70 -0.62
N ASP A 127 6.96 10.60 0.08
CA ASP A 127 8.04 9.74 0.53
C ASP A 127 8.01 8.41 -0.25
N PRO A 128 9.10 8.06 -0.96
CA PRO A 128 9.19 6.80 -1.68
C PRO A 128 9.11 5.55 -0.78
N ASP A 129 9.58 5.65 0.46
CA ASP A 129 9.60 4.50 1.37
C ASP A 129 8.19 4.20 1.90
N ASP A 130 7.41 5.24 2.22
CA ASP A 130 6.00 5.09 2.60
C ASP A 130 5.18 4.53 1.43
N ALA A 131 5.46 5.00 0.21
CA ALA A 131 4.80 4.48 -0.99
C ALA A 131 5.15 3.00 -1.23
N ALA A 132 6.42 2.61 -1.03
CA ALA A 132 6.83 1.22 -1.14
C ALA A 132 6.15 0.34 -0.10
N LEU A 133 6.00 0.81 1.14
CA LEU A 133 5.25 0.10 2.17
C LEU A 133 3.79 -0.06 1.80
N ALA A 134 3.14 1.04 1.40
CA ALA A 134 1.73 1.02 1.02
C ALA A 134 1.48 0.04 -0.14
N ALA A 135 2.34 0.07 -1.16
CA ALA A 135 2.26 -0.83 -2.31
C ALA A 135 2.46 -2.30 -1.92
N TRP A 136 3.42 -2.57 -1.04
CA TRP A 136 3.66 -3.93 -0.55
C TRP A 136 2.46 -4.44 0.26
N LEU A 137 1.94 -3.67 1.21
CA LEU A 137 0.76 -4.03 1.99
C LEU A 137 -0.47 -4.25 1.10
N ALA A 138 -0.66 -3.39 0.09
CA ALA A 138 -1.74 -3.54 -0.87
C ALA A 138 -1.64 -4.85 -1.66
N ALA A 139 -0.42 -5.23 -2.09
CA ALA A 139 -0.19 -6.50 -2.77
C ALA A 139 -0.49 -7.71 -1.87
N GLU A 140 -0.05 -7.68 -0.60
CA GLU A 140 -0.32 -8.76 0.36
C GLU A 140 -1.82 -8.94 0.60
N VAL A 141 -2.56 -7.83 0.80
CA VAL A 141 -4.02 -7.87 0.97
C VAL A 141 -4.71 -8.41 -0.27
N MET A 142 -4.36 -7.89 -1.45
CA MET A 142 -4.96 -8.34 -2.71
C MET A 142 -4.68 -9.82 -2.98
N ASN A 143 -3.43 -10.27 -2.82
CA ASN A 143 -3.06 -11.66 -2.99
C ASN A 143 -3.81 -12.59 -2.01
N GLY A 144 -3.98 -12.15 -0.76
CA GLY A 144 -4.77 -12.85 0.22
C GLY A 144 -6.22 -13.03 -0.24
N LEU A 145 -6.89 -11.94 -0.60
CA LEU A 145 -8.29 -11.96 -1.03
C LEU A 145 -8.50 -12.76 -2.31
N LEU A 146 -7.67 -12.56 -3.33
CA LEU A 146 -7.74 -13.31 -4.59
C LEU A 146 -7.52 -14.81 -4.38
N SER A 147 -6.78 -15.18 -3.33
CA SER A 147 -6.59 -16.58 -2.90
C SER A 147 -7.71 -17.11 -2.00
N GLY A 148 -8.73 -16.30 -1.70
CA GLY A 148 -9.87 -16.66 -0.85
C GLY A 148 -9.61 -16.56 0.65
N HIS A 149 -8.62 -15.77 1.07
CA HIS A 149 -8.37 -15.46 2.47
C HIS A 149 -8.94 -14.08 2.80
N PRO A 150 -9.70 -13.91 3.90
CA PRO A 150 -10.21 -12.60 4.29
C PRO A 150 -9.06 -11.64 4.61
N ALA A 151 -9.29 -10.35 4.39
CA ALA A 151 -8.34 -9.31 4.77
C ALA A 151 -8.02 -9.42 6.26
N ALA A 152 -6.78 -9.73 6.58
CA ALA A 152 -6.40 -9.99 7.97
C ALA A 152 -6.46 -8.70 8.80
N PRO A 153 -6.96 -8.74 10.06
CA PRO A 153 -6.98 -7.58 10.96
C PRO A 153 -5.59 -6.98 11.25
N LEU A 154 -4.54 -7.71 10.90
CA LEU A 154 -3.15 -7.28 11.04
C LEU A 154 -2.82 -6.01 10.25
N TYR A 155 -3.41 -5.84 9.07
CA TYR A 155 -3.03 -4.74 8.18
C TYR A 155 -3.38 -3.35 8.74
N PRO A 156 -4.57 -3.09 9.31
CA PRO A 156 -4.84 -1.83 9.98
C PRO A 156 -3.83 -1.51 11.10
N ASP A 157 -3.47 -2.51 11.91
CA ASP A 157 -2.49 -2.31 12.98
C ASP A 157 -1.11 -1.99 12.44
N THR A 158 -0.68 -2.68 11.38
CA THR A 158 0.61 -2.42 10.72
C THR A 158 0.68 -0.99 10.18
N LEU A 159 -0.41 -0.50 9.59
CA LEU A 159 -0.50 0.90 9.13
C LEU A 159 -0.44 1.90 10.29
N HIS A 160 -1.17 1.64 11.39
CA HIS A 160 -1.11 2.49 12.57
C HIS A 160 0.28 2.51 13.21
N VAL A 161 0.95 1.37 13.28
CA VAL A 161 2.34 1.28 13.77
C VAL A 161 3.28 2.03 12.82
N ALA A 162 3.15 1.82 11.51
CA ALA A 162 3.98 2.52 10.51
C ALA A 162 3.83 4.03 10.64
N ARG A 163 2.59 4.52 10.74
CA ARG A 163 2.31 5.94 10.93
C ARG A 163 2.96 6.49 12.22
N LEU A 164 2.76 5.82 13.35
CA LEU A 164 3.35 6.25 14.61
C LEU A 164 4.88 6.32 14.53
N MET A 165 5.51 5.36 13.87
CA MET A 165 6.96 5.35 13.68
C MET A 165 7.45 6.40 12.67
N HIS A 166 6.61 6.77 11.70
CA HIS A 166 6.85 7.89 10.81
C HIS A 166 6.81 9.23 11.57
N ASP A 167 5.80 9.42 12.43
CA ASP A 167 5.63 10.65 13.22
C ASP A 167 6.69 10.79 14.31
N GLU A 168 7.18 9.68 14.87
CA GLU A 168 8.16 9.63 15.96
C GLU A 168 9.42 8.81 15.57
N PRO A 169 10.18 9.21 14.53
CA PRO A 169 11.23 8.36 13.93
C PRO A 169 12.45 8.12 14.85
N THR A 170 12.67 8.97 15.81
CA THR A 170 13.79 8.84 16.77
C THR A 170 13.46 7.97 17.99
N GLN A 171 12.19 7.67 18.20
CA GLN A 171 11.73 6.88 19.33
C GLN A 171 12.04 5.40 19.13
N ALA A 172 12.56 4.75 20.17
CA ALA A 172 12.68 3.30 20.24
C ALA A 172 11.38 2.68 20.79
N TRP A 173 10.83 1.75 20.04
CA TRP A 173 9.56 1.10 20.33
C TRP A 173 9.73 -0.37 20.72
N THR A 174 8.97 -0.82 21.70
CA THR A 174 8.78 -2.25 21.99
C THR A 174 7.33 -2.63 21.68
N PRO A 175 7.03 -3.94 21.48
CA PRO A 175 5.65 -4.40 21.31
C PRO A 175 4.71 -3.91 22.41
N ARG A 176 5.17 -3.89 23.67
CA ARG A 176 4.38 -3.38 24.81
C ARG A 176 4.10 -1.90 24.75
N LYS A 177 5.12 -1.07 24.45
CA LYS A 177 4.93 0.37 24.31
C LYS A 177 3.92 0.70 23.22
N LEU A 178 4.04 0.02 22.05
CA LEU A 178 3.10 0.17 20.95
C LEU A 178 1.70 -0.29 21.34
N ALA A 179 1.58 -1.43 22.02
CA ALA A 179 0.30 -1.95 22.49
C ALA A 179 -0.44 -0.94 23.37
N VAL A 180 0.26 -0.32 24.32
CA VAL A 180 -0.31 0.72 25.18
C VAL A 180 -0.66 1.97 24.37
N ARG A 181 0.24 2.44 23.52
CA ARG A 181 0.08 3.69 22.75
C ARG A 181 -1.08 3.62 21.75
N LEU A 182 -1.25 2.47 21.11
CA LEU A 182 -2.26 2.24 20.06
C LEU A 182 -3.51 1.50 20.55
N HIS A 183 -3.57 1.15 21.84
CA HIS A 183 -4.69 0.37 22.43
C HIS A 183 -4.95 -0.96 21.69
N ILE A 184 -3.90 -1.66 21.25
CA ILE A 184 -3.97 -2.96 20.58
C ILE A 184 -3.30 -4.05 21.44
N PRO A 185 -3.63 -5.34 21.23
CA PRO A 185 -2.92 -6.42 21.90
C PRO A 185 -1.42 -6.45 21.56
N ALA A 186 -0.56 -6.70 22.56
CA ALA A 186 0.90 -6.72 22.36
C ALA A 186 1.35 -7.70 21.27
N ARG A 187 0.68 -8.84 21.11
CA ARG A 187 0.93 -9.79 20.01
C ARG A 187 0.70 -9.17 18.63
N ARG A 188 -0.31 -8.31 18.47
CA ARG A 188 -0.61 -7.64 17.21
C ARG A 188 0.44 -6.58 16.92
N ALA A 189 0.86 -5.81 17.94
CA ALA A 189 1.99 -4.89 17.81
C ALA A 189 3.28 -5.59 17.42
N ALA A 190 3.58 -6.76 18.01
CA ALA A 190 4.73 -7.57 17.64
C ALA A 190 4.67 -8.05 16.18
N SER A 191 3.51 -8.55 15.75
CA SER A 191 3.32 -8.97 14.34
C SER A 191 3.46 -7.81 13.36
N ALA A 192 2.96 -6.62 13.69
CA ALA A 192 3.13 -5.41 12.88
C ALA A 192 4.62 -5.03 12.76
N LEU A 193 5.38 -5.05 13.86
CA LEU A 193 6.83 -4.78 13.83
C LEU A 193 7.59 -5.80 12.97
N VAL A 194 7.22 -7.07 13.02
CA VAL A 194 7.80 -8.11 12.16
C VAL A 194 7.52 -7.81 10.68
N ALA A 195 6.27 -7.47 10.34
CA ALA A 195 5.91 -7.09 8.97
C ALA A 195 6.70 -5.87 8.49
N LEU A 196 6.82 -4.83 9.30
CA LEU A 196 7.60 -3.63 9.00
C LEU A 196 9.10 -3.92 8.88
N SER A 197 9.64 -4.88 9.65
CA SER A 197 11.03 -5.32 9.51
C SER A 197 11.27 -6.05 8.20
N HIS A 198 10.34 -6.89 7.76
CA HIS A 198 10.42 -7.55 6.46
C HIS A 198 10.38 -6.52 5.32
N ALA A 199 9.57 -5.47 5.45
CA ALA A 199 9.53 -4.34 4.53
C ALA A 199 10.75 -3.39 4.65
N ARG A 200 11.68 -3.67 5.55
CA ARG A 200 12.91 -2.87 5.81
C ARG A 200 12.63 -1.42 6.23
N LEU A 201 11.51 -1.19 6.89
CA LEU A 201 11.11 0.13 7.38
C LEU A 201 11.50 0.35 8.83
N VAL A 202 11.65 -0.73 9.57
CA VAL A 202 12.15 -0.72 10.93
C VAL A 202 13.27 -1.76 11.09
N GLN A 203 14.13 -1.55 12.07
CA GLN A 203 15.15 -2.52 12.43
C GLN A 203 15.12 -2.76 13.93
N PRO A 204 15.34 -4.01 14.38
CA PRO A 204 15.61 -4.27 15.79
C PRO A 204 16.96 -3.64 16.15
N GLU A 205 17.04 -3.05 17.34
CA GLU A 205 18.32 -2.61 17.93
C GLU A 205 19.02 -3.82 18.54
N GLU A 206 20.13 -4.25 17.94
CA GLU A 206 20.82 -5.51 18.24
C GLU A 206 21.23 -5.70 19.72
N PHE A 207 21.38 -4.61 20.49
CA PHE A 207 21.81 -4.66 21.89
C PHE A 207 20.83 -4.05 22.88
N ALA A 208 19.69 -3.53 22.40
CA ALA A 208 18.71 -2.89 23.27
C ALA A 208 17.59 -3.85 23.61
N MET A 209 17.82 -4.68 24.62
CA MET A 209 16.75 -5.43 25.26
C MET A 209 16.36 -4.71 26.56
N ASN A 210 15.07 -4.53 26.79
CA ASN A 210 14.59 -4.05 28.08
C ASN A 210 14.71 -5.17 29.14
N PHE A 211 14.43 -4.85 30.40
CA PHE A 211 14.47 -5.83 31.50
C PHE A 211 13.52 -7.02 31.33
N SER A 212 12.52 -6.92 30.43
CA SER A 212 11.62 -8.03 30.09
C SER A 212 12.11 -8.87 28.89
N GLY A 213 13.28 -8.57 28.34
CA GLY A 213 13.85 -9.28 27.19
C GLY A 213 13.17 -8.97 25.85
N GLU A 214 12.35 -7.93 25.79
CA GLU A 214 11.72 -7.50 24.54
C GLU A 214 12.69 -6.72 23.66
N PRO A 215 12.76 -7.01 22.33
CA PRO A 215 13.58 -6.24 21.43
C PRO A 215 13.02 -4.82 21.24
N HIS A 216 13.91 -3.86 21.09
CA HIS A 216 13.57 -2.51 20.69
C HIS A 216 13.63 -2.39 19.17
N TYR A 217 12.72 -1.64 18.59
CA TYR A 217 12.66 -1.35 17.18
C TYR A 217 12.73 0.15 16.94
N ARG A 218 13.43 0.54 15.90
CA ARG A 218 13.53 1.93 15.46
C ARG A 218 13.25 2.05 13.99
N ALA A 219 12.63 3.16 13.59
CA ALA A 219 12.44 3.47 12.18
C ALA A 219 13.81 3.62 11.49
N ILE A 220 13.95 3.06 10.30
CA ILE A 220 15.11 3.26 9.47
C ILE A 220 14.92 4.61 8.74
N ALA A 221 15.81 5.56 8.99
CA ALA A 221 15.72 6.87 8.35
C ALA A 221 15.78 6.76 6.82
N ALA A 222 14.94 7.52 6.11
CA ALA A 222 14.79 7.48 4.65
C ALA A 222 16.13 7.59 3.90
N GLY A 223 17.09 8.39 4.41
CA GLY A 223 18.44 8.49 3.84
C GLY A 223 19.30 7.24 4.00
N ALA A 224 19.11 6.46 5.08
CA ALA A 224 19.88 5.23 5.33
C ALA A 224 19.39 4.05 4.47
N ARG A 225 18.12 4.08 4.03
CA ARG A 225 17.51 3.05 3.19
C ARG A 225 18.09 3.05 1.77
N ARG A 226 18.48 4.22 1.24
CA ARG A 226 19.05 4.40 -0.11
C ARG A 226 20.51 3.96 -0.26
N GLY A 227 21.24 3.75 0.83
CA GLY A 227 22.70 3.48 0.81
C GLY A 227 23.12 2.03 0.58
N ARG A 228 22.24 1.06 0.64
CA ARG A 228 22.55 -0.36 0.35
C ARG A 228 22.32 -0.64 -1.13
N LYS A 229 23.33 -0.40 -1.97
CA LYS A 229 23.41 -1.03 -3.29
C LYS A 229 23.34 -2.54 -3.10
N GLU A 230 22.34 -3.18 -3.73
CA GLU A 230 22.35 -4.63 -3.87
C GLU A 230 23.70 -5.06 -4.51
N PRO A 231 24.34 -6.14 -3.99
CA PRO A 231 25.48 -6.70 -4.68
C PRO A 231 25.02 -7.13 -6.08
N ARG A 232 25.65 -6.57 -7.10
CA ARG A 232 25.41 -7.01 -8.48
C ARG A 232 25.70 -8.52 -8.54
N PRO A 233 24.76 -9.34 -9.05
CA PRO A 233 25.07 -10.73 -9.34
C PRO A 233 26.22 -10.75 -10.37
N GLY A 234 27.33 -11.41 -10.02
CA GLY A 234 28.47 -11.66 -10.87
C GLY A 234 28.15 -12.66 -11.98
#